data_c61d5e49d4abd9f96db37023ad351814
#
_entry.id   c61d5e49d4abd9f96db37023ad351814
#
_cell.length_a   1.000
_cell.length_b   1.000
_cell.length_c   1.000
_cell.angle_alpha   90.00
_cell.angle_beta   90.00
_cell.angle_gamma   90.00
#
_symmetry.space_group_name_H-M   'P 1'
#
loop_
_entity.id
_entity.type
_entity.pdbx_description
1 polymer ?
#
loop_
_entity_poly.entity_id
_entity_poly.type
_entity_poly.pdbx_seq_one_letter_code
_entity_poly.pdbx_strand_id
1 'polypeptide(L)'
;MLYTAASNALNDALDYEIDLINRPERPIPLGYVSIKGALFISFLLFAFGVALCLQLPDMAIVIGVFISLPLMVTYSTNLKGKYLIGNLVVSFLLGASFLFVGASHEMTSPMLIPMLLAFGLTFLREIIKDVADIEGDLSLGLKTYPIISGVDSYRRIIISLCLLVGLFSLVPYLMGIYGPGYLLLLMIGVEIPLLIIMFIFFKNPSISSAIFSARLLKFSTLMGLLSIYFGTV
;
A
#
# COMPACT_ATOMS: atom_id res chain seq x y z
N MET A 1 -7.98 7.08 9.49
CA MET A 1 -7.36 6.41 10.66
C MET A 1 -8.23 5.29 11.24
N LEU A 2 -9.52 5.51 11.55
CA LEU A 2 -10.38 4.47 12.16
C LEU A 2 -10.47 3.21 11.30
N TYR A 3 -10.73 3.33 10.01
CA TYR A 3 -10.80 2.18 9.09
C TYR A 3 -9.48 1.41 9.01
N THR A 4 -8.34 2.11 9.05
CA THR A 4 -7.02 1.46 9.06
C THR A 4 -6.81 0.66 10.35
N ALA A 5 -7.17 1.22 11.50
CA ALA A 5 -7.09 0.54 12.79
C ALA A 5 -8.05 -0.66 12.84
N ALA A 6 -9.29 -0.49 12.34
CA ALA A 6 -10.28 -1.56 12.23
C ALA A 6 -9.79 -2.71 11.34
N SER A 7 -9.24 -2.38 10.17
CA SER A 7 -8.69 -3.37 9.22
C SER A 7 -7.49 -4.11 9.79
N ASN A 8 -6.61 -3.43 10.53
CA ASN A 8 -5.47 -4.09 11.19
C ASN A 8 -5.96 -5.07 12.27
N ALA A 9 -6.92 -4.66 13.11
CA ALA A 9 -7.49 -5.56 14.13
C ALA A 9 -8.21 -6.75 13.50
N LEU A 10 -8.90 -6.55 12.36
CA LEU A 10 -9.52 -7.63 11.59
C LEU A 10 -8.47 -8.59 11.04
N ASN A 11 -7.42 -8.06 10.42
CA ASN A 11 -6.33 -8.87 9.88
C ASN A 11 -5.65 -9.69 10.96
N ASP A 12 -5.28 -9.08 12.10
CA ASP A 12 -4.63 -9.79 13.21
C ASP A 12 -5.53 -10.92 13.78
N ALA A 13 -6.85 -10.72 13.79
CA ALA A 13 -7.78 -11.76 14.24
C ALA A 13 -7.89 -12.91 13.22
N LEU A 14 -7.90 -12.63 11.92
CA LEU A 14 -8.00 -13.64 10.87
C LEU A 14 -6.67 -14.37 10.64
N ASP A 15 -5.55 -13.72 10.87
CA ASP A 15 -4.21 -14.25 10.69
C ASP A 15 -3.66 -15.02 11.90
N TYR A 16 -4.45 -15.27 12.93
CA TYR A 16 -4.00 -15.86 14.19
C TYR A 16 -3.12 -17.10 14.03
N GLU A 17 -3.58 -18.09 13.25
CA GLU A 17 -2.83 -19.34 13.04
C GLU A 17 -1.50 -19.09 12.29
N ILE A 18 -1.49 -18.15 11.36
CA ILE A 18 -0.33 -17.73 10.59
C ILE A 18 0.66 -17.00 11.51
N ASP A 19 0.15 -16.11 12.36
CA ASP A 19 0.95 -15.29 13.26
C ASP A 19 1.55 -16.11 14.41
N LEU A 20 0.94 -17.21 14.83
CA LEU A 20 1.55 -18.15 15.78
C LEU A 20 2.92 -18.67 15.29
N ILE A 21 3.11 -18.79 13.98
CA ILE A 21 4.33 -19.29 13.36
C ILE A 21 5.28 -18.13 13.01
N ASN A 22 4.75 -17.11 12.32
CA ASN A 22 5.58 -16.08 11.69
C ASN A 22 5.84 -14.87 12.60
N ARG A 23 4.95 -14.59 13.54
CA ARG A 23 5.00 -13.40 14.42
C ARG A 23 4.46 -13.70 15.81
N PRO A 24 5.06 -14.66 16.53
CA PRO A 24 4.57 -15.10 17.84
C PRO A 24 4.57 -13.99 18.91
N GLU A 25 5.30 -12.89 18.65
CA GLU A 25 5.37 -11.71 19.51
C GLU A 25 4.15 -10.78 19.41
N ARG A 26 3.21 -11.04 18.48
CA ARG A 26 2.01 -10.21 18.33
C ARG A 26 1.04 -10.38 19.53
N PRO A 27 0.20 -9.36 19.81
CA PRO A 27 -0.69 -9.37 20.99
C PRO A 27 -1.67 -10.54 21.05
N ILE A 28 -2.19 -11.03 19.92
CA ILE A 28 -3.14 -12.15 19.89
C ILE A 28 -2.42 -13.48 20.13
N PRO A 29 -1.34 -13.84 19.43
CA PRO A 29 -0.49 -14.99 19.74
C PRO A 29 -0.02 -15.04 21.20
N LEU A 30 0.38 -13.90 21.79
CA LEU A 30 0.79 -13.81 23.19
C LEU A 30 -0.38 -13.93 24.19
N GLY A 31 -1.63 -13.94 23.70
CA GLY A 31 -2.82 -14.03 24.57
C GLY A 31 -3.20 -12.72 25.27
N TYR A 32 -2.57 -11.58 24.95
CA TYR A 32 -2.96 -10.27 25.49
C TYR A 32 -4.32 -9.80 25.00
N VAL A 33 -4.69 -10.20 23.78
CA VAL A 33 -5.98 -9.88 23.16
C VAL A 33 -6.57 -11.17 22.59
N SER A 34 -7.84 -11.44 22.90
CA SER A 34 -8.56 -12.59 22.32
C SER A 34 -8.98 -12.29 20.87
N ILE A 35 -9.09 -13.32 20.02
CA ILE A 35 -9.62 -13.20 18.65
C ILE A 35 -10.98 -12.50 18.65
N LYS A 36 -11.89 -12.91 19.57
CA LYS A 36 -13.22 -12.27 19.70
C LYS A 36 -13.11 -10.80 20.10
N GLY A 37 -12.18 -10.46 20.98
CA GLY A 37 -11.90 -9.08 21.38
C GLY A 37 -11.41 -8.23 20.20
N ALA A 38 -10.48 -8.74 19.38
CA ALA A 38 -9.98 -8.06 18.20
C ALA A 38 -11.08 -7.85 17.14
N LEU A 39 -11.92 -8.87 16.89
CA LEU A 39 -13.08 -8.76 15.99
C LEU A 39 -14.10 -7.72 16.50
N PHE A 40 -14.36 -7.69 17.80
CA PHE A 40 -15.27 -6.72 18.40
C PHE A 40 -14.73 -5.29 18.28
N ILE A 41 -13.45 -5.09 18.58
CA ILE A 41 -12.78 -3.78 18.40
C ILE A 41 -12.83 -3.35 16.93
N SER A 42 -12.53 -4.27 16.00
CA SER A 42 -12.60 -4.00 14.55
C SER A 42 -14.01 -3.53 14.16
N PHE A 43 -15.04 -4.26 14.58
CA PHE A 43 -16.43 -3.90 14.31
C PHE A 43 -16.78 -2.51 14.85
N LEU A 44 -16.45 -2.21 16.12
CA LEU A 44 -16.71 -0.89 16.71
C LEU A 44 -16.00 0.24 15.96
N LEU A 45 -14.74 0.03 15.58
CA LEU A 45 -13.97 1.02 14.84
C LEU A 45 -14.53 1.26 13.44
N PHE A 46 -14.97 0.21 12.73
CA PHE A 46 -15.66 0.35 11.45
C PHE A 46 -16.99 1.08 11.62
N ALA A 47 -17.82 0.69 12.59
CA ALA A 47 -19.11 1.32 12.84
C ALA A 47 -18.99 2.80 13.20
N PHE A 48 -18.03 3.13 14.08
CA PHE A 48 -17.76 4.53 14.45
C PHE A 48 -17.18 5.32 13.25
N GLY A 49 -16.29 4.70 12.46
CA GLY A 49 -15.78 5.30 11.25
C GLY A 49 -16.87 5.59 10.21
N VAL A 50 -17.85 4.68 10.05
CA VAL A 50 -19.03 4.91 9.20
C VAL A 50 -19.87 6.07 9.74
N ALA A 51 -20.18 6.09 11.05
CA ALA A 51 -20.98 7.14 11.66
C ALA A 51 -20.37 8.54 11.46
N LEU A 52 -19.03 8.66 11.54
CA LEU A 52 -18.34 9.91 11.24
C LEU A 52 -18.34 10.21 9.73
N CYS A 53 -18.17 9.20 8.89
CA CYS A 53 -18.14 9.38 7.44
C CYS A 53 -19.48 9.87 6.90
N LEU A 54 -20.59 9.44 7.48
CA LEU A 54 -21.95 9.90 7.10
C LEU A 54 -22.22 11.39 7.37
N GLN A 55 -21.30 12.08 8.07
CA GLN A 55 -21.37 13.54 8.29
C GLN A 55 -20.59 14.33 7.23
N LEU A 56 -19.93 13.66 6.29
CA LEU A 56 -19.13 14.25 5.22
C LEU A 56 -19.96 14.44 3.95
N PRO A 57 -19.46 15.20 2.96
CA PRO A 57 -20.08 15.33 1.65
C PRO A 57 -20.29 13.98 0.95
N ASP A 58 -21.32 13.89 0.09
CA ASP A 58 -21.76 12.65 -0.56
C ASP A 58 -20.63 11.85 -1.24
N MET A 59 -19.71 12.54 -1.92
CA MET A 59 -18.58 11.88 -2.59
C MET A 59 -17.63 11.23 -1.58
N ALA A 60 -17.41 11.83 -0.43
CA ALA A 60 -16.62 11.22 0.64
C ALA A 60 -17.31 9.98 1.23
N ILE A 61 -18.63 10.02 1.38
CA ILE A 61 -19.44 8.87 1.81
C ILE A 61 -19.30 7.73 0.80
N VAL A 62 -19.43 8.03 -0.50
CA VAL A 62 -19.27 7.02 -1.57
C VAL A 62 -17.88 6.37 -1.50
N ILE A 63 -16.82 7.16 -1.42
CA ILE A 63 -15.44 6.63 -1.36
C ILE A 63 -15.19 5.86 -0.05
N GLY A 64 -15.62 6.39 1.10
CA GLY A 64 -15.33 5.79 2.40
C GLY A 64 -16.19 4.57 2.70
N VAL A 65 -17.51 4.68 2.56
CA VAL A 65 -18.47 3.65 2.99
C VAL A 65 -18.72 2.62 1.89
N PHE A 66 -18.94 3.05 0.65
CA PHE A 66 -19.36 2.14 -0.41
C PHE A 66 -18.20 1.56 -1.23
N ILE A 67 -17.02 2.17 -1.20
CA ILE A 67 -15.84 1.66 -1.92
C ILE A 67 -14.79 1.12 -0.95
N SER A 68 -14.23 1.98 -0.07
CA SER A 68 -13.07 1.60 0.74
C SER A 68 -13.39 0.54 1.79
N LEU A 69 -14.50 0.67 2.52
CA LEU A 69 -14.87 -0.28 3.56
C LEU A 69 -15.12 -1.70 3.02
N PRO A 70 -15.96 -1.92 1.98
CA PRO A 70 -16.14 -3.25 1.40
C PRO A 70 -14.83 -3.83 0.86
N LEU A 71 -13.97 -3.03 0.23
CA LEU A 71 -12.68 -3.49 -0.26
C LEU A 71 -11.74 -3.90 0.88
N MET A 72 -11.69 -3.15 1.98
CA MET A 72 -10.88 -3.49 3.16
C MET A 72 -11.32 -4.82 3.77
N VAL A 73 -12.63 -5.02 3.96
CA VAL A 73 -13.18 -6.27 4.51
C VAL A 73 -12.92 -7.42 3.56
N THR A 74 -13.23 -7.26 2.26
CA THR A 74 -13.04 -8.31 1.24
C THR A 74 -11.55 -8.66 1.08
N TYR A 75 -10.65 -7.67 1.17
CA TYR A 75 -9.22 -7.92 1.16
C TYR A 75 -8.81 -8.83 2.32
N SER A 76 -9.22 -8.48 3.53
CA SER A 76 -8.86 -9.23 4.75
C SER A 76 -9.39 -10.67 4.76
N THR A 77 -10.60 -10.88 4.21
CA THR A 77 -11.28 -12.19 4.24
C THR A 77 -10.97 -13.07 3.04
N ASN A 78 -10.80 -12.51 1.84
CA ASN A 78 -10.84 -13.29 0.59
C ASN A 78 -9.72 -13.01 -0.42
N LEU A 79 -9.11 -11.81 -0.39
CA LEU A 79 -8.19 -11.38 -1.46
C LEU A 79 -6.72 -11.43 -1.06
N LYS A 80 -6.45 -11.53 0.24
CA LYS A 80 -5.09 -11.65 0.77
C LYS A 80 -4.42 -12.92 0.22
N GLY A 81 -3.20 -12.79 -0.27
CA GLY A 81 -2.42 -13.90 -0.84
C GLY A 81 -2.89 -14.39 -2.22
N LYS A 82 -3.86 -13.71 -2.87
CA LYS A 82 -4.24 -14.00 -4.25
C LYS A 82 -3.34 -13.23 -5.23
N TYR A 83 -2.99 -13.93 -6.31
CA TYR A 83 -2.19 -13.43 -7.44
C TYR A 83 -2.56 -11.99 -7.83
N LEU A 84 -1.69 -11.02 -7.61
CA LEU A 84 -1.79 -9.58 -7.92
C LEU A 84 -3.04 -8.84 -7.42
N ILE A 85 -4.17 -9.51 -7.18
CA ILE A 85 -5.42 -8.86 -6.79
C ILE A 85 -5.27 -8.18 -5.43
N GLY A 86 -4.63 -8.86 -4.46
CA GLY A 86 -4.35 -8.29 -3.15
C GLY A 86 -3.52 -7.01 -3.24
N ASN A 87 -2.44 -7.05 -4.05
CA ASN A 87 -1.54 -5.92 -4.26
C ASN A 87 -2.26 -4.72 -4.89
N LEU A 88 -3.12 -4.98 -5.89
CA LEU A 88 -3.96 -3.94 -6.52
C LEU A 88 -4.92 -3.30 -5.53
N VAL A 89 -5.61 -4.10 -4.72
CA VAL A 89 -6.57 -3.57 -3.72
C VAL A 89 -5.88 -2.73 -2.66
N VAL A 90 -4.76 -3.18 -2.09
CA VAL A 90 -4.00 -2.41 -1.10
C VAL A 90 -3.52 -1.09 -1.70
N SER A 91 -2.99 -1.13 -2.93
CA SER A 91 -2.48 0.05 -3.62
C SER A 91 -3.59 1.03 -3.95
N PHE A 92 -4.74 0.53 -4.39
CA PHE A 92 -5.93 1.34 -4.64
C PHE A 92 -6.44 2.00 -3.36
N LEU A 93 -6.57 1.26 -2.26
CA LEU A 93 -7.05 1.79 -0.99
C LEU A 93 -6.14 2.89 -0.45
N LEU A 94 -4.81 2.72 -0.59
CA LEU A 94 -3.86 3.75 -0.17
C LEU A 94 -3.96 5.00 -1.06
N GLY A 95 -4.05 4.83 -2.37
CA GLY A 95 -4.29 5.93 -3.30
C GLY A 95 -5.64 6.61 -3.07
N ALA A 96 -6.72 5.84 -2.89
CA ALA A 96 -8.07 6.35 -2.64
C ALA A 96 -8.18 7.19 -1.36
N SER A 97 -7.24 7.05 -0.42
CA SER A 97 -7.19 7.91 0.77
C SER A 97 -7.01 9.40 0.41
N PHE A 98 -6.28 9.70 -0.66
CA PHE A 98 -6.16 11.08 -1.17
C PHE A 98 -7.48 11.58 -1.74
N LEU A 99 -8.17 10.75 -2.53
CA LEU A 99 -9.50 11.12 -3.03
C LEU A 99 -10.50 11.32 -1.90
N PHE A 100 -10.45 10.48 -0.87
CA PHE A 100 -11.32 10.63 0.30
C PHE A 100 -11.08 11.96 1.01
N VAL A 101 -9.83 12.35 1.23
CA VAL A 101 -9.50 13.66 1.81
C VAL A 101 -9.97 14.79 0.89
N GLY A 102 -9.71 14.72 -0.41
CA GLY A 102 -10.20 15.72 -1.36
C GLY A 102 -11.73 15.81 -1.38
N ALA A 103 -12.42 14.68 -1.38
CA ALA A 103 -13.88 14.64 -1.37
C ALA A 103 -14.48 15.21 -0.07
N SER A 104 -13.81 15.02 1.07
CA SER A 104 -14.25 15.59 2.35
C SER A 104 -14.16 17.12 2.40
N HIS A 105 -13.41 17.74 1.48
CA HIS A 105 -13.29 19.18 1.30
C HIS A 105 -13.86 19.68 -0.02
N GLU A 106 -14.64 18.86 -0.74
CA GLU A 106 -15.21 19.14 -2.06
C GLU A 106 -14.16 19.50 -3.14
N MET A 107 -12.92 19.02 -2.96
CA MET A 107 -11.75 19.26 -3.81
C MET A 107 -11.16 17.96 -4.36
N THR A 108 -11.97 17.13 -5.01
CA THR A 108 -11.54 15.79 -5.46
C THR A 108 -10.54 15.84 -6.62
N SER A 109 -10.73 16.76 -7.57
CA SER A 109 -9.92 16.83 -8.80
C SER A 109 -8.41 17.01 -8.53
N PRO A 110 -7.94 17.91 -7.64
CA PRO A 110 -6.50 18.03 -7.35
C PRO A 110 -5.88 16.78 -6.73
N MET A 111 -6.69 15.91 -6.12
CA MET A 111 -6.23 14.70 -5.43
C MET A 111 -6.03 13.49 -6.37
N LEU A 112 -6.41 13.60 -7.64
CA LEU A 112 -6.19 12.52 -8.63
C LEU A 112 -4.70 12.24 -8.85
N ILE A 113 -3.87 13.26 -8.93
CA ILE A 113 -2.42 13.09 -9.12
C ILE A 113 -1.78 12.42 -7.90
N PRO A 114 -1.94 12.92 -6.66
CA PRO A 114 -1.47 12.23 -5.46
C PRO A 114 -1.97 10.77 -5.36
N MET A 115 -3.24 10.53 -5.70
CA MET A 115 -3.80 9.17 -5.75
C MET A 115 -3.02 8.26 -6.67
N LEU A 116 -2.80 8.68 -7.93
CA LEU A 116 -2.12 7.85 -8.94
C LEU A 116 -0.64 7.60 -8.57
N LEU A 117 0.05 8.61 -8.07
CA LEU A 117 1.44 8.49 -7.61
C LEU A 117 1.56 7.53 -6.42
N ALA A 118 0.66 7.66 -5.43
CA ALA A 118 0.63 6.78 -4.27
C ALA A 118 0.25 5.35 -4.67
N PHE A 119 -0.70 5.16 -5.58
CA PHE A 119 -1.07 3.86 -6.13
C PHE A 119 0.13 3.17 -6.79
N GLY A 120 0.83 3.85 -7.71
CA GLY A 120 1.95 3.28 -8.45
C GLY A 120 3.10 2.85 -7.54
N LEU A 121 3.51 3.74 -6.62
CA LEU A 121 4.59 3.46 -5.68
C LEU A 121 4.24 2.33 -4.70
N THR A 122 2.98 2.30 -4.23
CA THR A 122 2.51 1.23 -3.34
C THR A 122 2.42 -0.10 -4.08
N PHE A 123 1.93 -0.12 -5.31
CA PHE A 123 1.82 -1.35 -6.10
C PHE A 123 3.20 -1.99 -6.34
N LEU A 124 4.20 -1.18 -6.71
CA LEU A 124 5.58 -1.63 -6.80
C LEU A 124 6.08 -2.21 -5.46
N ARG A 125 5.81 -1.50 -4.36
CA ARG A 125 6.24 -1.92 -3.03
C ARG A 125 5.58 -3.23 -2.60
N GLU A 126 4.29 -3.42 -2.84
CA GLU A 126 3.60 -4.66 -2.47
C GLU A 126 4.11 -5.86 -3.28
N ILE A 127 4.42 -5.71 -4.58
CA ILE A 127 5.06 -6.78 -5.37
C ILE A 127 6.44 -7.13 -4.82
N ILE A 128 7.24 -6.13 -4.45
CA ILE A 128 8.57 -6.36 -3.85
C ILE A 128 8.44 -7.04 -2.48
N LYS A 129 7.43 -6.71 -1.68
CA LYS A 129 7.15 -7.41 -0.42
C LYS A 129 6.81 -8.87 -0.62
N ASP A 130 5.98 -9.19 -1.62
CA ASP A 130 5.67 -10.59 -1.94
C ASP A 130 6.94 -11.39 -2.29
N VAL A 131 7.93 -10.76 -2.94
CA VAL A 131 9.24 -11.39 -3.18
C VAL A 131 10.01 -11.57 -1.88
N ALA A 132 9.94 -10.61 -0.95
CA ALA A 132 10.60 -10.71 0.35
C ALA A 132 9.99 -11.82 1.23
N ASP A 133 8.70 -12.08 1.07
CA ASP A 133 7.90 -12.98 1.91
C ASP A 133 7.73 -14.39 1.27
N ILE A 134 8.38 -14.70 0.11
CA ILE A 134 8.21 -15.96 -0.63
C ILE A 134 8.30 -17.21 0.25
N GLU A 135 9.29 -17.29 1.15
CA GLU A 135 9.50 -18.47 2.00
C GLU A 135 8.33 -18.69 2.97
N GLY A 136 7.86 -17.60 3.59
CA GLY A 136 6.70 -17.65 4.47
C GLY A 136 5.41 -17.98 3.71
N ASP A 137 5.19 -17.35 2.58
CA ASP A 137 4.01 -17.55 1.74
C ASP A 137 3.92 -19.00 1.21
N LEU A 138 5.06 -19.57 0.80
CA LEU A 138 5.15 -20.98 0.37
C LEU A 138 4.78 -21.95 1.51
N SER A 139 5.25 -21.69 2.73
CA SER A 139 4.94 -22.54 3.89
C SER A 139 3.45 -22.57 4.22
N LEU A 140 2.70 -21.52 3.84
CA LEU A 140 1.26 -21.35 4.04
C LEU A 140 0.42 -21.76 2.82
N GLY A 141 1.07 -22.24 1.74
CA GLY A 141 0.38 -22.63 0.49
C GLY A 141 -0.23 -21.44 -0.26
N LEU A 142 0.21 -20.20 -0.01
CA LEU A 142 -0.26 -19.01 -0.72
C LEU A 142 0.23 -19.01 -2.17
N LYS A 143 -0.55 -18.36 -3.03
CA LYS A 143 -0.31 -18.28 -4.48
C LYS A 143 -0.04 -16.85 -4.91
N THR A 144 0.95 -16.22 -4.25
CA THR A 144 1.38 -14.85 -4.59
C THR A 144 2.09 -14.81 -5.95
N TYR A 145 2.15 -13.61 -6.54
CA TYR A 145 2.70 -13.45 -7.90
C TYR A 145 4.10 -14.03 -8.06
N PRO A 146 5.09 -13.77 -7.19
CA PRO A 146 6.44 -14.29 -7.39
C PRO A 146 6.53 -15.82 -7.26
N ILE A 147 5.67 -16.44 -6.45
CA ILE A 147 5.61 -17.91 -6.30
C ILE A 147 5.15 -18.56 -7.61
N ILE A 148 4.11 -18.01 -8.25
CA ILE A 148 3.53 -18.60 -9.47
C ILE A 148 4.39 -18.31 -10.69
N SER A 149 4.90 -17.06 -10.78
CA SER A 149 5.52 -16.57 -12.01
C SER A 149 7.02 -16.81 -12.13
N GLY A 150 7.69 -17.08 -11.00
CA GLY A 150 9.13 -17.32 -10.94
C GLY A 150 10.01 -16.09 -11.07
N VAL A 151 11.32 -16.29 -10.87
CA VAL A 151 12.35 -15.23 -10.71
C VAL A 151 12.39 -14.26 -11.91
N ASP A 152 12.45 -14.79 -13.12
CA ASP A 152 12.59 -13.95 -14.31
C ASP A 152 11.37 -13.07 -14.55
N SER A 153 10.20 -13.54 -14.14
CA SER A 153 8.95 -12.79 -14.30
C SER A 153 8.85 -11.66 -13.29
N TYR A 154 9.07 -11.94 -11.98
CA TYR A 154 9.00 -10.87 -10.99
C TYR A 154 10.14 -9.85 -11.15
N ARG A 155 11.34 -10.27 -11.63
CA ARG A 155 12.41 -9.34 -11.99
C ARG A 155 11.95 -8.35 -13.08
N ARG A 156 11.36 -8.86 -14.16
CA ARG A 156 10.87 -8.02 -15.27
C ARG A 156 9.79 -7.04 -14.82
N ILE A 157 8.80 -7.51 -14.08
CA ILE A 157 7.71 -6.62 -13.64
C ILE A 157 8.19 -5.53 -12.69
N ILE A 158 9.11 -5.85 -11.75
CA ILE A 158 9.69 -4.86 -10.84
C ILE A 158 10.46 -3.80 -11.61
N ILE A 159 11.33 -4.18 -12.55
CA ILE A 159 12.07 -3.23 -13.38
C ILE A 159 11.11 -2.37 -14.21
N SER A 160 10.11 -2.98 -14.84
CA SER A 160 9.11 -2.24 -15.63
C SER A 160 8.29 -1.26 -14.78
N LEU A 161 7.90 -1.67 -13.57
CA LEU A 161 7.17 -0.79 -12.66
C LEU A 161 8.05 0.36 -12.12
N CYS A 162 9.33 0.11 -11.83
CA CYS A 162 10.25 1.20 -11.48
C CYS A 162 10.33 2.24 -12.59
N LEU A 163 10.45 1.82 -13.85
CA LEU A 163 10.47 2.71 -15.01
C LEU A 163 9.14 3.46 -15.15
N LEU A 164 8.02 2.76 -15.08
CA LEU A 164 6.69 3.38 -15.22
C LEU A 164 6.45 4.40 -14.10
N VAL A 165 6.66 4.02 -12.84
CA VAL A 165 6.46 4.90 -11.69
C VAL A 165 7.37 6.13 -11.80
N GLY A 166 8.65 5.94 -12.14
CA GLY A 166 9.59 7.05 -12.32
C GLY A 166 9.15 7.98 -13.46
N LEU A 167 8.81 7.47 -14.64
CA LEU A 167 8.36 8.30 -15.75
C LEU A 167 7.07 9.07 -15.43
N PHE A 168 6.08 8.39 -14.85
CA PHE A 168 4.82 9.03 -14.51
C PHE A 168 4.93 10.03 -13.35
N SER A 169 5.86 9.83 -12.41
CA SER A 169 6.10 10.78 -11.32
C SER A 169 6.67 12.12 -11.80
N LEU A 170 7.38 12.16 -12.94
CA LEU A 170 7.89 13.39 -13.53
C LEU A 170 6.81 14.22 -14.25
N VAL A 171 5.72 13.58 -14.68
CA VAL A 171 4.66 14.24 -15.48
C VAL A 171 4.07 15.48 -14.81
N PRO A 172 3.72 15.49 -13.50
CA PRO A 172 3.15 16.68 -12.87
C PRO A 172 4.07 17.90 -12.89
N TYR A 173 5.39 17.69 -12.78
CA TYR A 173 6.38 18.76 -12.94
C TYR A 173 6.46 19.25 -14.38
N LEU A 174 6.52 18.34 -15.36
CA LEU A 174 6.59 18.68 -16.78
C LEU A 174 5.34 19.43 -17.28
N MET A 175 4.18 19.15 -16.66
CA MET A 175 2.93 19.86 -16.93
C MET A 175 2.81 21.21 -16.18
N GLY A 176 3.80 21.58 -15.37
CA GLY A 176 3.76 22.80 -14.57
C GLY A 176 2.75 22.78 -13.42
N ILE A 177 2.28 21.60 -13.01
CA ILE A 177 1.33 21.43 -11.90
C ILE A 177 2.04 21.59 -10.54
N TYR A 178 3.26 21.04 -10.45
CA TYR A 178 4.11 21.14 -9.26
C TYR A 178 5.39 21.91 -9.56
N GLY A 179 5.84 22.69 -8.58
CA GLY A 179 7.02 23.54 -8.68
C GLY A 179 8.36 22.82 -8.49
N PRO A 180 9.49 23.56 -8.50
CA PRO A 180 10.85 23.00 -8.40
C PRO A 180 11.10 22.22 -7.10
N GLY A 181 10.41 22.59 -5.99
CA GLY A 181 10.49 21.86 -4.71
C GLY A 181 10.05 20.40 -4.83
N TYR A 182 8.98 20.15 -5.63
CA TYR A 182 8.56 18.81 -5.99
C TYR A 182 9.67 18.02 -6.67
N LEU A 183 10.24 18.59 -7.75
CA LEU A 183 11.26 17.89 -8.54
C LEU A 183 12.49 17.54 -7.70
N LEU A 184 12.98 18.48 -6.88
CA LEU A 184 14.16 18.24 -6.05
C LEU A 184 13.96 17.05 -5.09
N LEU A 185 12.85 17.06 -4.34
CA LEU A 185 12.56 16.01 -3.38
C LEU A 185 12.19 14.68 -4.06
N LEU A 186 11.50 14.75 -5.21
CA LEU A 186 11.20 13.57 -6.03
C LEU A 186 12.49 12.88 -6.49
N MET A 187 13.43 13.65 -7.06
CA MET A 187 14.70 13.09 -7.58
C MET A 187 15.48 12.38 -6.49
N ILE A 188 15.64 13.01 -5.32
CA ILE A 188 16.41 12.45 -4.21
C ILE A 188 15.67 11.31 -3.53
N GLY A 189 14.37 11.48 -3.29
CA GLY A 189 13.59 10.59 -2.43
C GLY A 189 12.86 9.45 -3.17
N VAL A 190 12.65 9.57 -4.47
CA VAL A 190 11.91 8.58 -5.25
C VAL A 190 12.74 8.08 -6.44
N GLU A 191 13.23 8.96 -7.31
CA GLU A 191 13.90 8.54 -8.55
C GLU A 191 15.21 7.80 -8.30
N ILE A 192 16.08 8.35 -7.45
CA ILE A 192 17.34 7.67 -7.07
C ILE A 192 17.05 6.30 -6.42
N PRO A 193 16.17 6.17 -5.42
CA PRO A 193 15.72 4.87 -4.92
C PRO A 193 15.22 3.90 -5.99
N LEU A 194 14.40 4.35 -6.95
CA LEU A 194 13.90 3.50 -8.03
C LEU A 194 15.03 3.00 -8.92
N LEU A 195 16.00 3.86 -9.27
CA LEU A 195 17.19 3.47 -10.03
C LEU A 195 18.05 2.44 -9.27
N ILE A 196 18.22 2.61 -7.97
CA ILE A 196 18.94 1.65 -7.11
C ILE A 196 18.22 0.30 -7.14
N ILE A 197 16.89 0.28 -6.98
CA ILE A 197 16.09 -0.94 -7.00
C ILE A 197 16.20 -1.65 -8.35
N MET A 198 16.08 -0.91 -9.46
CA MET A 198 16.27 -1.46 -10.80
C MET A 198 17.63 -2.12 -10.95
N PHE A 199 18.70 -1.46 -10.53
CA PHE A 199 20.05 -1.98 -10.62
C PHE A 199 20.24 -3.25 -9.77
N ILE A 200 19.69 -3.28 -8.55
CA ILE A 200 19.75 -4.43 -7.68
C ILE A 200 19.02 -5.62 -8.31
N PHE A 201 17.78 -5.44 -8.78
CA PHE A 201 17.00 -6.53 -9.38
C PHE A 201 17.55 -6.96 -10.74
N PHE A 202 18.20 -6.07 -11.47
CA PHE A 202 18.90 -6.44 -12.70
C PHE A 202 20.08 -7.39 -12.41
N LYS A 203 20.86 -7.13 -11.36
CA LYS A 203 22.04 -7.92 -10.99
C LYS A 203 21.71 -9.17 -10.17
N ASN A 204 20.89 -9.04 -9.15
CA ASN A 204 20.62 -10.11 -8.19
C ASN A 204 19.18 -10.05 -7.66
N PRO A 205 18.19 -10.63 -8.35
CA PRO A 205 16.80 -10.69 -7.91
C PRO A 205 16.63 -11.74 -6.79
N SER A 206 16.97 -11.39 -5.55
CA SER A 206 16.92 -12.26 -4.37
C SER A 206 15.99 -11.73 -3.28
N ILE A 207 15.65 -12.58 -2.31
CA ILE A 207 14.86 -12.21 -1.12
C ILE A 207 15.54 -11.08 -0.34
N SER A 208 16.86 -11.12 -0.16
CA SER A 208 17.61 -10.06 0.53
C SER A 208 17.55 -8.73 -0.23
N SER A 209 17.62 -8.78 -1.57
CA SER A 209 17.41 -7.61 -2.44
C SER A 209 16.00 -7.02 -2.26
N ALA A 210 14.99 -7.88 -2.15
CA ALA A 210 13.61 -7.46 -1.93
C ALA A 210 13.40 -6.82 -0.56
N ILE A 211 13.96 -7.40 0.51
CA ILE A 211 13.90 -6.83 1.86
C ILE A 211 14.51 -5.43 1.90
N PHE A 212 15.69 -5.24 1.31
CA PHE A 212 16.33 -3.93 1.23
C PHE A 212 15.48 -2.94 0.43
N SER A 213 15.00 -3.35 -0.74
CA SER A 213 14.19 -2.52 -1.64
C SER A 213 12.85 -2.10 -1.00
N ALA A 214 12.19 -3.00 -0.26
CA ALA A 214 10.96 -2.67 0.46
C ALA A 214 11.17 -1.60 1.55
N ARG A 215 12.33 -1.64 2.24
CA ARG A 215 12.72 -0.60 3.21
C ARG A 215 12.99 0.74 2.51
N LEU A 216 13.69 0.71 1.38
CA LEU A 216 13.99 1.89 0.59
C LEU A 216 12.71 2.55 0.06
N LEU A 217 11.73 1.76 -0.43
CA LEU A 217 10.43 2.26 -0.87
C LEU A 217 9.58 2.83 0.27
N LYS A 218 9.73 2.33 1.50
CA LYS A 218 9.09 2.94 2.67
C LYS A 218 9.61 4.38 2.90
N PHE A 219 10.91 4.60 2.74
CA PHE A 219 11.49 5.94 2.74
C PHE A 219 10.96 6.78 1.56
N SER A 220 10.92 6.20 0.34
CA SER A 220 10.41 6.88 -0.85
C SER A 220 8.95 7.31 -0.71
N THR A 221 8.12 6.54 0.01
CA THR A 221 6.72 6.93 0.29
C THR A 221 6.66 8.23 1.11
N LEU A 222 7.48 8.36 2.15
CA LEU A 222 7.56 9.59 2.94
C LEU A 222 8.06 10.78 2.08
N MET A 223 9.13 10.56 1.33
CA MET A 223 9.72 11.60 0.47
C MET A 223 8.76 12.02 -0.66
N GLY A 224 7.99 11.08 -1.21
CA GLY A 224 6.94 11.38 -2.20
C GLY A 224 5.83 12.26 -1.64
N LEU A 225 5.39 12.03 -0.40
CA LEU A 225 4.45 12.92 0.29
C LEU A 225 5.02 14.32 0.48
N LEU A 226 6.27 14.42 0.94
CA LEU A 226 6.95 15.70 1.12
C LEU A 226 7.15 16.43 -0.22
N SER A 227 7.45 15.69 -1.30
CA SER A 227 7.60 16.30 -2.64
C SER A 227 6.30 16.94 -3.11
N ILE A 228 5.16 16.26 -2.96
CA ILE A 228 3.85 16.82 -3.29
C ILE A 228 3.59 18.08 -2.46
N TYR A 229 3.82 18.03 -1.15
CA TYR A 229 3.61 19.18 -0.25
C TYR A 229 4.45 20.39 -0.69
N PHE A 230 5.76 20.22 -0.86
CA PHE A 230 6.65 21.32 -1.27
C PHE A 230 6.51 21.71 -2.75
N GLY A 231 5.82 20.92 -3.54
CA GLY A 231 5.49 21.24 -4.92
C GLY A 231 4.27 22.14 -5.07
N THR A 232 3.42 22.21 -4.03
CA THR A 232 2.20 23.05 -4.01
C THR A 232 2.38 24.36 -3.27
N VAL A 233 3.48 24.54 -2.57
CA VAL A 233 3.88 25.78 -1.89
C VAL A 233 4.88 26.54 -2.75
#